data_fff899b600b84bdecb481e1e1ffae6bc
#
_entry.id   fff899b600b84bdecb481e1e1ffae6bc
#
_cell.length_a   1.000
_cell.length_b   1.000
_cell.length_c   1.000
_cell.angle_alpha   90.00
_cell.angle_beta   90.00
_cell.angle_gamma   90.00
#
_symmetry.space_group_name_H-M   'P 1'
#
loop_
_entity.id
_entity.type
_entity.pdbx_description
1 polymer ?
#
loop_
_entity_poly.entity_id
_entity_poly.type
_entity_poly.pdbx_seq_one_letter_code
_entity_poly.pdbx_strand_id
1 'polypeptide(L)'
;VEKCHNDSKCVKKTLEKILHEQRNVRKKKNDNCEFSCQSPLGELFKPNKNNTIPFILYCNCEAFKVEGVTTCFDDCSKKEKFVCFLTFIFKIVELKDDCVVLELLKFKNHNKCVANTKDHICSPCCQLDCEDVEDLISTCVCITVDISSFTGIQCLPAVCL
;
A
#
# COMPACT_ATOMS: atom_id res chain seq x y z
N VAL A 1 13.38 -30.55 22.92
CA VAL A 1 12.62 -30.07 21.78
C VAL A 1 12.64 -28.55 21.86
N GLU A 2 13.62 -27.92 21.20
CA GLU A 2 13.70 -26.47 21.10
C GLU A 2 12.51 -25.98 20.24
N LYS A 3 11.61 -25.22 20.87
CA LYS A 3 10.62 -24.41 20.16
C LYS A 3 11.41 -23.39 19.36
N CYS A 4 11.43 -23.53 18.04
CA CYS A 4 11.77 -22.44 17.16
C CYS A 4 10.72 -21.33 17.35
N HIS A 5 10.97 -20.44 18.28
CA HIS A 5 10.37 -19.11 18.28
C HIS A 5 10.97 -18.39 17.09
N ASN A 6 10.32 -18.55 15.95
CA ASN A 6 10.63 -17.78 14.77
C ASN A 6 10.10 -16.36 15.02
N ASP A 7 10.90 -15.59 15.73
CA ASP A 7 10.64 -14.19 15.97
C ASP A 7 10.69 -13.47 14.62
N SER A 8 9.54 -13.10 14.08
CA SER A 8 9.39 -12.20 12.93
C SER A 8 9.88 -10.77 13.24
N LYS A 9 10.92 -10.67 14.05
CA LYS A 9 11.49 -9.39 14.52
C LYS A 9 11.93 -8.48 13.40
N CYS A 10 12.43 -9.06 12.30
CA CYS A 10 12.90 -8.25 11.17
C CYS A 10 11.75 -7.59 10.41
N VAL A 11 10.67 -8.32 10.12
CA VAL A 11 9.49 -7.78 9.44
C VAL A 11 8.82 -6.71 10.30
N LYS A 12 8.60 -7.01 11.59
CA LYS A 12 8.01 -6.05 12.54
C LYS A 12 8.82 -4.76 12.65
N LYS A 13 10.12 -4.87 12.84
CA LYS A 13 11.02 -3.69 12.93
C LYS A 13 11.02 -2.86 11.66
N THR A 14 10.97 -3.50 10.49
CA THR A 14 10.88 -2.79 9.21
C THR A 14 9.56 -2.04 9.09
N LEU A 15 8.45 -2.67 9.43
CA LEU A 15 7.12 -2.04 9.42
C LEU A 15 7.03 -0.88 10.41
N GLU A 16 7.60 -1.03 11.60
CA GLU A 16 7.68 0.07 12.60
C GLU A 16 8.43 1.29 12.06
N LYS A 17 9.56 1.06 11.38
CA LYS A 17 10.34 2.13 10.74
C LYS A 17 9.55 2.82 9.62
N ILE A 18 8.93 2.06 8.73
CA ILE A 18 8.11 2.60 7.65
C ILE A 18 6.98 3.47 8.22
N LEU A 19 6.26 2.95 9.21
CA LEU A 19 5.15 3.67 9.84
C LEU A 19 5.62 4.96 10.52
N HIS A 20 6.76 4.92 11.20
CA HIS A 20 7.37 6.09 11.82
C HIS A 20 7.71 7.18 10.79
N GLU A 21 8.37 6.82 9.71
CA GLU A 21 8.74 7.75 8.65
C GLU A 21 7.51 8.34 7.94
N GLN A 22 6.51 7.51 7.65
CA GLN A 22 5.26 7.99 7.04
C GLN A 22 4.52 8.99 7.95
N ARG A 23 4.52 8.78 9.26
CA ARG A 23 3.93 9.70 10.24
C ARG A 23 4.70 11.02 10.33
N ASN A 24 6.02 10.96 10.26
CA ASN A 24 6.87 12.17 10.29
C ASN A 24 6.64 13.06 9.06
N VAL A 25 6.49 12.47 7.88
CA VAL A 25 6.17 13.20 6.65
C VAL A 25 4.80 13.88 6.75
N ARG A 26 3.81 13.22 7.35
CA ARG A 26 2.47 13.80 7.57
C ARG A 26 2.50 14.98 8.52
N LYS A 27 3.25 14.90 9.62
CA LYS A 27 3.41 16.00 10.57
C LYS A 27 4.03 17.23 9.92
N LYS A 28 5.09 17.06 9.13
CA LYS A 28 5.73 18.15 8.38
C LYS A 28 4.79 18.83 7.38
N LYS A 29 3.85 18.09 6.78
CA LYS A 29 2.82 18.66 5.89
C LYS A 29 1.80 19.52 6.65
N ASN A 30 1.41 19.11 7.86
CA ASN A 30 0.46 19.87 8.67
C ASN A 30 1.07 21.17 9.20
N ASP A 31 2.35 21.18 9.55
CA ASP A 31 3.05 22.39 10.00
C ASP A 31 3.26 23.41 8.86
N ASN A 32 3.22 22.97 7.61
CA ASN A 32 3.37 23.84 6.43
C ASN A 32 2.04 24.32 5.83
N CYS A 33 0.90 23.95 6.39
CA CYS A 33 -0.41 24.39 5.87
C CYS A 33 -0.75 25.85 6.20
N GLU A 34 -0.03 26.50 7.13
CA GLU A 34 -0.25 27.91 7.47
C GLU A 34 0.33 28.91 6.44
N PHE A 35 1.10 28.44 5.46
CA PHE A 35 1.71 29.28 4.43
C PHE A 35 1.32 28.92 3.01
N SER A 36 0.03 28.73 2.79
CA SER A 36 -0.50 28.36 1.46
C SER A 36 -0.33 29.46 0.39
N CYS A 37 0.10 30.67 0.76
CA CYS A 37 0.29 31.78 -0.16
C CYS A 37 1.74 31.99 -0.64
N GLN A 38 2.68 31.18 -0.16
CA GLN A 38 4.07 31.33 -0.55
C GLN A 38 4.47 30.29 -1.59
N SER A 39 3.88 30.31 -2.74
CA SER A 39 4.83 30.07 -3.77
C SER A 39 4.57 29.09 -4.88
N PRO A 40 4.51 29.62 -6.08
CA PRO A 40 5.00 28.95 -7.29
C PRO A 40 6.52 28.63 -7.22
N LEU A 41 7.32 29.41 -6.47
CA LEU A 41 8.77 29.17 -6.31
C LEU A 41 9.09 28.02 -5.35
N GLY A 42 8.31 27.81 -4.30
CA GLY A 42 8.46 26.68 -3.39
C GLY A 42 8.11 25.33 -4.03
N GLU A 43 7.36 25.31 -5.13
CA GLU A 43 7.07 24.08 -5.88
C GLU A 43 8.29 23.58 -6.65
N LEU A 44 9.20 24.45 -7.05
CA LEU A 44 10.46 24.10 -7.70
C LEU A 44 11.48 23.49 -6.75
N PHE A 45 11.35 23.76 -5.45
CA PHE A 45 12.27 23.32 -4.40
C PHE A 45 11.68 22.30 -3.44
N LYS A 46 10.49 21.73 -3.72
CA LYS A 46 9.91 20.69 -2.86
C LYS A 46 10.75 19.42 -2.96
N PRO A 47 11.48 19.05 -1.89
CA PRO A 47 12.06 17.73 -1.82
C PRO A 47 10.91 16.72 -1.77
N ASN A 48 10.93 15.77 -2.66
CA ASN A 48 10.09 14.58 -2.73
C ASN A 48 8.71 14.68 -2.07
N LYS A 49 7.67 14.79 -2.89
CA LYS A 49 6.27 14.70 -2.47
C LYS A 49 5.90 13.30 -1.94
N ASN A 50 6.83 12.36 -1.91
CA ASN A 50 6.62 10.97 -1.51
C ASN A 50 6.24 10.88 -0.03
N ASN A 51 5.15 10.19 0.25
CA ASN A 51 4.58 10.06 1.59
C ASN A 51 4.37 8.61 2.02
N THR A 52 4.62 7.67 1.15
CA THR A 52 4.32 6.25 1.36
C THR A 52 5.47 5.39 0.85
N ILE A 53 5.83 4.38 1.63
CA ILE A 53 6.72 3.29 1.21
C ILE A 53 5.87 2.05 1.05
N PRO A 54 5.46 1.69 -0.19
CA PRO A 54 4.74 0.46 -0.43
C PRO A 54 5.67 -0.74 -0.26
N PHE A 55 5.11 -1.89 0.03
CA PHE A 55 5.89 -3.10 0.24
C PHE A 55 5.13 -4.37 -0.16
N ILE A 56 5.91 -5.44 -0.31
CA ILE A 56 5.44 -6.80 -0.54
C ILE A 56 5.80 -7.63 0.69
N LEU A 57 4.88 -8.48 1.14
CA LEU A 57 5.08 -9.42 2.24
C LEU A 57 5.21 -10.84 1.73
N TYR A 58 5.97 -11.65 2.45
CA TYR A 58 6.21 -13.05 2.13
C TYR A 58 5.83 -13.95 3.30
N CYS A 59 5.09 -15.00 3.00
CA CYS A 59 4.79 -16.10 3.91
C CYS A 59 5.53 -17.33 3.40
N ASN A 60 6.50 -17.86 4.16
CA ASN A 60 7.22 -19.08 3.78
C ASN A 60 7.71 -19.10 2.32
N CYS A 61 8.42 -18.07 1.91
CA CYS A 61 8.96 -17.89 0.55
C CYS A 61 7.91 -17.63 -0.56
N GLU A 62 6.64 -17.53 -0.23
CA GLU A 62 5.60 -17.14 -1.18
C GLU A 62 5.16 -15.69 -0.92
N ALA A 63 4.99 -14.92 -2.00
CA ALA A 63 4.47 -13.58 -1.90
C ALA A 63 2.99 -13.60 -1.47
N PHE A 64 2.67 -12.81 -0.47
CA PHE A 64 1.33 -12.69 0.08
C PHE A 64 0.42 -11.92 -0.88
N LYS A 65 -0.61 -12.61 -1.36
CA LYS A 65 -1.62 -12.06 -2.28
C LYS A 65 -2.96 -11.95 -1.57
N VAL A 66 -3.63 -10.83 -1.73
CA VAL A 66 -4.92 -10.54 -1.12
C VAL A 66 -5.94 -10.15 -2.18
N GLU A 67 -7.16 -10.69 -2.02
CA GLU A 67 -8.33 -10.21 -2.75
C GLU A 67 -8.95 -9.04 -1.97
N GLY A 68 -8.97 -7.87 -2.61
CA GLY A 68 -9.70 -6.70 -2.10
C GLY A 68 -11.10 -6.63 -2.70
N VAL A 69 -12.04 -6.14 -1.92
CA VAL A 69 -13.41 -5.90 -2.37
C VAL A 69 -13.75 -4.43 -2.14
N THR A 70 -14.16 -3.76 -3.18
CA THR A 70 -14.66 -2.39 -3.13
C THR A 70 -15.98 -2.29 -3.87
N THR A 71 -16.51 -1.09 -4.00
CA THR A 71 -17.71 -0.84 -4.81
C THR A 71 -17.41 0.14 -5.94
N CYS A 72 -18.16 0.02 -7.01
CA CYS A 72 -18.15 0.92 -8.13
C CYS A 72 -19.58 1.23 -8.58
N PHE A 73 -19.85 2.49 -8.87
CA PHE A 73 -21.13 2.90 -9.43
C PHE A 73 -21.16 2.62 -10.93
N ASP A 74 -22.13 1.80 -11.33
CA ASP A 74 -22.37 1.48 -12.73
C ASP A 74 -23.34 2.49 -13.35
N ASP A 75 -22.83 3.33 -14.21
CA ASP A 75 -23.62 4.39 -14.86
C ASP A 75 -24.76 3.85 -15.74
N CYS A 76 -24.60 2.64 -16.28
CA CYS A 76 -25.63 2.01 -17.13
C CYS A 76 -26.82 1.53 -16.32
N SER A 77 -26.58 0.81 -15.23
CA SER A 77 -27.63 0.26 -14.35
C SER A 77 -28.10 1.23 -13.26
N LYS A 78 -27.36 2.34 -13.05
CA LYS A 78 -27.57 3.29 -11.94
C LYS A 78 -27.53 2.62 -10.56
N LYS A 79 -26.70 1.59 -10.41
CA LYS A 79 -26.55 0.82 -9.18
C LYS A 79 -25.09 0.73 -8.77
N GLU A 80 -24.85 0.63 -7.48
CA GLU A 80 -23.56 0.32 -6.91
C GLU A 80 -23.34 -1.19 -6.95
N LYS A 81 -22.18 -1.61 -7.42
CA LYS A 81 -21.80 -3.03 -7.57
C LYS A 81 -20.50 -3.30 -6.83
N PHE A 82 -20.36 -4.49 -6.28
CA PHE A 82 -19.08 -4.96 -5.76
C PHE A 82 -18.10 -5.21 -6.90
N VAL A 83 -16.85 -4.79 -6.68
CA VAL A 83 -15.72 -5.03 -7.58
C VAL A 83 -14.59 -5.65 -6.77
N CYS A 84 -14.06 -6.76 -7.26
CA CYS A 84 -12.92 -7.46 -6.66
C CYS A 84 -11.64 -7.11 -7.40
N PHE A 85 -10.53 -7.07 -6.68
CA PHE A 85 -9.20 -6.92 -7.24
C PHE A 85 -8.19 -7.75 -6.45
N LEU A 86 -7.10 -8.11 -7.10
CA LEU A 86 -5.98 -8.84 -6.48
C LEU A 86 -4.79 -7.93 -6.32
N THR A 87 -4.08 -8.03 -5.22
CA THR A 87 -2.85 -7.27 -5.02
C THR A 87 -1.84 -7.98 -4.15
N PHE A 88 -0.55 -7.73 -4.44
CA PHE A 88 0.61 -8.05 -3.62
C PHE A 88 1.19 -6.82 -2.93
N ILE A 89 0.63 -5.61 -3.16
CA ILE A 89 1.22 -4.34 -2.75
C ILE A 89 0.40 -3.75 -1.61
N PHE A 90 1.10 -3.43 -0.53
CA PHE A 90 0.50 -2.93 0.70
C PHE A 90 1.13 -1.65 1.17
N LYS A 91 0.35 -0.88 1.93
CA LYS A 91 0.80 0.25 2.73
C LYS A 91 0.45 -0.02 4.18
N ILE A 92 1.36 0.25 5.10
CA ILE A 92 1.07 0.15 6.52
C ILE A 92 0.22 1.35 6.99
N VAL A 93 -0.85 1.05 7.70
CA VAL A 93 -1.75 2.05 8.29
C VAL A 93 -1.53 2.12 9.80
N GLU A 94 -1.50 0.97 10.46
CA GLU A 94 -1.36 0.86 11.91
C GLU A 94 -0.62 -0.42 12.28
N LEU A 95 0.12 -0.34 13.36
CA LEU A 95 0.75 -1.49 14.00
C LEU A 95 0.53 -1.39 15.50
N LYS A 96 -0.13 -2.38 16.06
CA LYS A 96 -0.36 -2.50 17.49
C LYS A 96 -0.09 -3.91 17.95
N ASP A 97 0.87 -4.05 18.84
CA ASP A 97 1.38 -5.34 19.32
C ASP A 97 1.83 -6.23 18.14
N ASP A 98 1.13 -7.32 17.88
CA ASP A 98 1.40 -8.22 16.76
C ASP A 98 0.35 -8.14 15.64
N CYS A 99 -0.61 -7.21 15.75
CA CYS A 99 -1.60 -6.93 14.73
C CYS A 99 -1.16 -5.76 13.86
N VAL A 100 -1.22 -5.92 12.56
CA VAL A 100 -0.94 -4.87 11.59
C VAL A 100 -2.15 -4.63 10.69
N VAL A 101 -2.48 -3.37 10.50
CA VAL A 101 -3.50 -2.93 9.52
C VAL A 101 -2.79 -2.50 8.26
N LEU A 102 -3.13 -3.15 7.17
CA LEU A 102 -2.57 -2.91 5.85
C LEU A 102 -3.65 -2.37 4.92
N GLU A 103 -3.34 -1.30 4.23
CA GLU A 103 -4.15 -0.83 3.11
C GLU A 103 -3.69 -1.52 1.83
N LEU A 104 -4.63 -2.00 1.04
CA LEU A 104 -4.40 -2.63 -0.25
C LEU A 104 -4.20 -1.55 -1.30
N LEU A 105 -3.12 -1.64 -2.05
CA LEU A 105 -2.82 -0.73 -3.15
C LEU A 105 -3.05 -1.42 -4.48
N LYS A 106 -3.46 -0.66 -5.49
CA LYS A 106 -3.62 -1.14 -6.87
C LYS A 106 -3.23 -0.07 -7.88
N PHE A 107 -3.04 -0.46 -9.12
CA PHE A 107 -2.87 0.49 -10.22
C PHE A 107 -4.22 1.01 -10.72
N LYS A 108 -4.24 2.23 -11.21
CA LYS A 108 -5.42 2.82 -11.86
C LYS A 108 -5.87 1.95 -13.01
N ASN A 109 -7.17 1.69 -13.09
CA ASN A 109 -7.80 1.16 -14.28
C ASN A 109 -8.43 2.28 -15.08
N HIS A 110 -8.16 2.32 -16.37
CA HIS A 110 -8.80 3.27 -17.27
C HIS A 110 -10.31 2.99 -17.43
N ASN A 111 -10.77 1.79 -17.13
CA ASN A 111 -12.18 1.40 -17.12
C ASN A 111 -12.67 1.23 -15.67
N LYS A 112 -13.48 2.16 -15.20
CA LYS A 112 -13.90 2.29 -13.80
C LYS A 112 -14.64 1.08 -13.22
N CYS A 113 -15.27 0.25 -14.03
CA CYS A 113 -16.10 -0.88 -13.58
C CYS A 113 -15.76 -2.21 -14.23
N VAL A 114 -14.63 -2.33 -14.89
CA VAL A 114 -14.18 -3.62 -15.41
C VAL A 114 -13.23 -4.22 -14.37
N ALA A 115 -13.54 -5.45 -13.94
CA ALA A 115 -12.58 -6.26 -13.18
C ALA A 115 -11.25 -6.20 -13.92
N ASN A 116 -10.17 -6.02 -13.18
CA ASN A 116 -8.84 -5.94 -13.77
C ASN A 116 -8.67 -7.03 -14.81
N THR A 117 -8.46 -6.66 -16.06
CA THR A 117 -8.19 -7.62 -17.14
C THR A 117 -6.88 -8.38 -16.96
N LYS A 118 -6.07 -8.02 -15.95
CA LYS A 118 -5.00 -8.87 -15.42
C LYS A 118 -5.58 -9.94 -14.48
N ASP A 119 -6.50 -10.74 -14.99
CA ASP A 119 -7.19 -11.80 -14.22
C ASP A 119 -6.25 -12.89 -13.71
N HIS A 120 -4.96 -12.81 -14.01
CA HIS A 120 -3.93 -13.78 -13.64
C HIS A 120 -2.68 -13.09 -13.08
N ILE A 121 -2.86 -12.25 -12.03
CA ILE A 121 -1.70 -11.77 -11.28
C ILE A 121 -1.13 -12.96 -10.50
N CYS A 122 -0.10 -13.57 -11.06
CA CYS A 122 0.53 -14.76 -10.48
C CYS A 122 1.73 -14.43 -9.58
N SER A 123 2.27 -13.22 -9.68
CA SER A 123 3.43 -12.77 -8.90
C SER A 123 3.43 -11.25 -8.75
N PRO A 124 4.21 -10.71 -7.78
CA PRO A 124 4.42 -9.27 -7.68
C PRO A 124 4.95 -8.63 -8.96
N CYS A 125 5.87 -9.31 -9.66
CA CYS A 125 6.39 -8.81 -10.94
C CYS A 125 5.31 -8.70 -12.00
N CYS A 126 4.38 -9.65 -12.09
CA CYS A 126 3.25 -9.56 -13.03
C CYS A 126 2.37 -8.33 -12.76
N GLN A 127 2.27 -7.91 -11.51
CA GLN A 127 1.50 -6.72 -11.12
C GLN A 127 2.24 -5.42 -11.38
N LEU A 128 3.56 -5.40 -11.14
CA LEU A 128 4.39 -4.18 -11.11
C LEU A 128 5.08 -3.88 -12.44
N ASP A 129 5.41 -4.92 -13.22
CA ASP A 129 6.26 -4.77 -14.41
C ASP A 129 5.60 -3.90 -15.47
N CYS A 130 6.34 -2.89 -15.94
CA CYS A 130 5.90 -1.90 -16.92
C CYS A 130 4.72 -1.01 -16.49
N GLU A 131 4.36 -1.00 -15.21
CA GLU A 131 3.37 -0.06 -14.69
C GLU A 131 4.01 1.28 -14.29
N ASP A 132 3.31 2.36 -14.55
CA ASP A 132 3.77 3.69 -14.14
C ASP A 132 3.61 3.87 -12.62
N VAL A 133 4.68 4.34 -11.97
CA VAL A 133 4.69 4.55 -10.52
C VAL A 133 3.56 5.50 -10.07
N GLU A 134 3.24 6.50 -10.89
CA GLU A 134 2.20 7.49 -10.62
C GLU A 134 0.78 6.92 -10.70
N ASP A 135 0.63 5.75 -11.28
CA ASP A 135 -0.66 5.07 -11.40
C ASP A 135 -0.98 4.16 -10.20
N LEU A 136 -0.03 4.01 -9.27
CA LEU A 136 -0.31 3.33 -8.01
C LEU A 136 -1.22 4.20 -7.14
N ILE A 137 -2.33 3.62 -6.68
CA ILE A 137 -3.35 4.35 -5.90
C ILE A 137 -3.74 3.64 -4.61
N SER A 138 -4.15 4.46 -3.66
CA SER A 138 -4.85 4.03 -2.44
C SER A 138 -6.25 3.53 -2.79
N THR A 139 -6.64 2.40 -2.22
CA THR A 139 -7.99 1.84 -2.42
C THR A 139 -8.94 2.14 -1.27
N CYS A 140 -8.41 2.59 -0.13
CA CYS A 140 -9.12 2.69 1.15
C CYS A 140 -9.68 1.35 1.67
N VAL A 141 -9.24 0.23 1.08
CA VAL A 141 -9.58 -1.12 1.55
C VAL A 141 -8.46 -1.61 2.44
N CYS A 142 -8.78 -1.92 3.68
CA CYS A 142 -7.81 -2.37 4.68
C CYS A 142 -8.08 -3.80 5.11
N ILE A 143 -7.00 -4.51 5.45
CA ILE A 143 -7.03 -5.80 6.13
C ILE A 143 -6.25 -5.73 7.44
N THR A 144 -6.66 -6.51 8.41
CA THR A 144 -5.88 -6.73 9.64
C THR A 144 -5.30 -8.12 9.62
N VAL A 145 -4.00 -8.21 9.81
CA VAL A 145 -3.26 -9.47 9.78
C VAL A 145 -2.35 -9.61 10.99
N ASP A 146 -2.03 -10.84 11.35
CA ASP A 146 -1.04 -11.15 12.37
C ASP A 146 0.36 -11.10 11.75
N ILE A 147 1.25 -10.31 12.34
CA ILE A 147 2.60 -10.12 11.83
C ILE A 147 3.44 -11.40 11.90
N SER A 148 3.11 -12.31 12.80
CA SER A 148 3.78 -13.61 12.94
C SER A 148 3.62 -14.52 11.72
N SER A 149 2.65 -14.22 10.84
CA SER A 149 2.43 -14.96 9.60
C SER A 149 3.46 -14.66 8.51
N PHE A 150 4.28 -13.62 8.68
CA PHE A 150 5.21 -13.16 7.65
C PHE A 150 6.66 -13.44 7.98
N THR A 151 7.39 -13.96 7.01
CA THR A 151 8.80 -14.29 7.11
C THR A 151 9.72 -13.32 6.37
N GLY A 152 9.15 -12.48 5.49
CA GLY A 152 9.92 -11.50 4.72
C GLY A 152 9.10 -10.30 4.31
N ILE A 153 9.81 -9.21 4.04
CA ILE A 153 9.26 -7.95 3.52
C ILE A 153 10.22 -7.37 2.49
N GLN A 154 9.68 -6.90 1.38
CA GLN A 154 10.42 -6.14 0.37
C GLN A 154 9.81 -4.76 0.24
N CYS A 155 10.59 -3.74 0.57
CA CYS A 155 10.19 -2.35 0.37
C CYS A 155 10.34 -1.96 -1.10
N LEU A 156 9.31 -1.31 -1.63
CA LEU A 156 9.34 -0.69 -2.94
C LEU A 156 9.81 0.78 -2.82
N PRO A 157 10.20 1.42 -3.93
CA PRO A 157 10.51 2.84 -3.92
C PRO A 157 9.36 3.68 -3.36
N ALA A 158 9.69 4.75 -2.64
CA ALA A 158 8.69 5.65 -2.06
C ALA A 158 7.85 6.32 -3.15
N VAL A 159 6.56 6.47 -2.87
CA VAL A 159 5.57 7.04 -3.80
C VAL A 159 4.72 8.11 -3.11
N CYS A 160 4.01 8.89 -3.92
CA CYS A 160 3.01 9.84 -3.45
C CYS A 160 1.61 9.26 -3.65
N LEU A 161 0.92 8.95 -2.55
CA LEU A 161 -0.46 8.46 -2.54
C LEU A 161 -1.40 9.50 -1.92
#